data_644da1647294ae2de218a49380e4c3c7
#
_entry.id   644da1647294ae2de218a49380e4c3c7
#
_cell.length_a   1.000
_cell.length_b   1.000
_cell.length_c   1.000
_cell.angle_alpha   90.00
_cell.angle_beta   90.00
_cell.angle_gamma   90.00
#
_symmetry.space_group_name_H-M   'P 1'
#
loop_
_entity.id
_entity.type
_entity.pdbx_description
1 polymer ?
#
loop_
_entity_poly.entity_id
_entity_poly.type
_entity_poly.pdbx_seq_one_letter_code
_entity_poly.pdbx_strand_id
1 'polypeptide(L)'
;MANKIPRVPVREQDPAIRATNFEEVCYGYDLEEATLEASRCLRCKNPRCVAACPVGIRIPDFIAALHEGRLQEAADIISEDSSLPSICGRVCPQESQCEGSCILGIKSEPVAVGKLERFVGDWKLEHGAPVQPAAVRNGRKVAVIGSGPAGLACASDLARMGYTVKIFEALHKVGGVLVYGIPEFRLPKERIVAREIAQVERLGVGIETDVIVGRTVTIDSLLDDEGYDAVFIGSGAGLPRFMGIPGENLNGVVSANEFLTRANLMHAYDKAYDTPIYVGQRVVVVGGGNVAMDAVRTAKRLGAEATIVYRRSEKELPARVEEVHHAKEEGIRFRMLTNPTAVLGDEKGWVTGLRCVEMELGEPDESGRRSPVVKEGSEFEIECDVVIMALGTSPNPLLAATTAGLETTRRGCITADERGATTRPGVFAGGDAVTGAATVILAMGAGRTAAKAIDEYVKSRANGTH
;
A
#
# COMPACT_ATOMS: atom_id res chain seq x y z
N MET A 1 -27.69 -23.21 -12.50
CA MET A 1 -26.80 -23.55 -13.63
C MET A 1 -25.49 -22.84 -13.35
N ALA A 2 -24.34 -23.52 -13.47
CA ALA A 2 -23.05 -22.85 -13.33
C ALA A 2 -22.92 -21.78 -14.43
N ASN A 3 -22.51 -20.59 -14.08
CA ASN A 3 -22.28 -19.51 -15.02
C ASN A 3 -21.22 -19.97 -16.03
N LYS A 4 -21.59 -20.09 -17.30
CA LYS A 4 -20.73 -20.62 -18.37
C LYS A 4 -19.80 -19.57 -18.97
N ILE A 5 -19.91 -18.30 -18.53
CA ILE A 5 -19.07 -17.21 -19.03
C ILE A 5 -17.72 -17.29 -18.33
N PRO A 6 -16.59 -17.45 -19.04
CA PRO A 6 -15.26 -17.43 -18.45
C PRO A 6 -14.95 -16.04 -17.90
N ARG A 7 -13.97 -15.94 -17.01
CA ARG A 7 -13.45 -14.66 -16.53
C ARG A 7 -12.93 -13.85 -17.72
N VAL A 8 -13.31 -12.59 -17.83
CA VAL A 8 -12.83 -11.71 -18.90
C VAL A 8 -11.35 -11.43 -18.67
N PRO A 9 -10.48 -11.74 -19.64
CA PRO A 9 -9.05 -11.46 -19.50
C PRO A 9 -8.81 -9.96 -19.48
N VAL A 10 -7.81 -9.53 -18.70
CA VAL A 10 -7.41 -8.13 -18.65
C VAL A 10 -6.37 -7.87 -19.73
N ARG A 11 -6.51 -6.74 -20.41
CA ARG A 11 -5.52 -6.30 -21.41
C ARG A 11 -4.29 -5.72 -20.71
N GLU A 12 -3.12 -6.15 -21.13
CA GLU A 12 -1.83 -5.75 -20.59
C GLU A 12 -0.82 -5.44 -21.69
N GLN A 13 0.21 -4.68 -21.36
CA GLN A 13 1.36 -4.49 -22.24
C GLN A 13 2.10 -5.82 -22.45
N ASP A 14 2.62 -6.02 -23.66
CA ASP A 14 3.53 -7.15 -23.96
C ASP A 14 4.70 -7.19 -22.95
N PRO A 15 5.05 -8.34 -22.37
CA PRO A 15 6.08 -8.46 -21.35
C PRO A 15 7.45 -7.89 -21.74
N ALA A 16 7.87 -8.07 -23.00
CA ALA A 16 9.16 -7.56 -23.47
C ALA A 16 9.15 -6.02 -23.58
N ILE A 17 7.98 -5.45 -23.93
CA ILE A 17 7.81 -4.00 -24.04
C ILE A 17 7.71 -3.37 -22.63
N ARG A 18 6.85 -3.92 -21.77
CA ARG A 18 6.62 -3.35 -20.42
C ARG A 18 7.85 -3.43 -19.52
N ALA A 19 8.76 -4.38 -19.76
CA ALA A 19 10.02 -4.50 -19.05
C ALA A 19 11.02 -3.35 -19.32
N THR A 20 10.74 -2.47 -20.29
CA THR A 20 11.65 -1.40 -20.74
C THR A 20 11.09 0.01 -20.55
N ASN A 21 9.88 0.15 -20.00
CA ASN A 21 9.23 1.44 -19.79
C ASN A 21 8.53 1.53 -18.43
N PHE A 22 8.08 2.72 -18.05
CA PHE A 22 7.37 2.98 -16.80
C PHE A 22 5.87 3.25 -16.99
N GLU A 23 5.34 2.99 -18.19
CA GLU A 23 3.91 3.09 -18.48
C GLU A 23 3.12 2.02 -17.70
N GLU A 24 1.86 2.31 -17.40
CA GLU A 24 1.02 1.37 -16.65
C GLU A 24 0.89 0.02 -17.37
N VAL A 25 1.23 -1.07 -16.68
CA VAL A 25 1.27 -2.43 -17.23
C VAL A 25 -0.10 -2.90 -17.68
N CYS A 26 -1.10 -2.71 -16.84
CA CYS A 26 -2.46 -3.20 -17.05
C CYS A 26 -3.33 -2.07 -17.62
N TYR A 27 -3.96 -2.28 -18.79
CA TYR A 27 -4.86 -1.28 -19.38
C TYR A 27 -6.26 -1.25 -18.73
N GLY A 28 -6.64 -2.32 -18.02
CA GLY A 28 -7.96 -2.48 -17.44
C GLY A 28 -9.02 -2.91 -18.46
N TYR A 29 -10.28 -2.86 -18.06
CA TYR A 29 -11.43 -3.14 -18.90
C TYR A 29 -11.92 -1.89 -19.61
N ASP A 30 -12.50 -2.07 -20.82
CA ASP A 30 -13.43 -1.12 -21.41
C ASP A 30 -14.87 -1.40 -20.90
N LEU A 31 -15.84 -0.62 -21.37
CA LEU A 31 -17.22 -0.74 -20.91
C LEU A 31 -17.87 -2.09 -21.27
N GLU A 32 -17.56 -2.64 -22.44
CA GLU A 32 -18.11 -3.92 -22.89
C GLU A 32 -17.53 -5.07 -22.05
N GLU A 33 -16.21 -5.09 -21.86
CA GLU A 33 -15.49 -6.03 -21.02
C GLU A 33 -15.98 -5.98 -19.57
N ALA A 34 -16.12 -4.77 -19.02
CA ALA A 34 -16.59 -4.56 -17.64
C ALA A 34 -18.05 -5.03 -17.47
N THR A 35 -18.91 -4.74 -18.42
CA THR A 35 -20.33 -5.17 -18.39
C THR A 35 -20.44 -6.69 -18.50
N LEU A 36 -19.62 -7.32 -19.35
CA LEU A 36 -19.57 -8.78 -19.51
C LEU A 36 -19.08 -9.45 -18.22
N GLU A 37 -17.99 -8.96 -17.62
CA GLU A 37 -17.47 -9.49 -16.35
C GLU A 37 -18.47 -9.27 -15.20
N ALA A 38 -19.14 -8.11 -15.14
CA ALA A 38 -20.16 -7.82 -14.15
C ALA A 38 -21.34 -8.78 -14.20
N SER A 39 -21.71 -9.27 -15.41
CA SER A 39 -22.78 -10.26 -15.62
C SER A 39 -22.52 -11.60 -14.92
N ARG A 40 -21.27 -11.91 -14.58
CA ARG A 40 -20.87 -13.14 -13.88
C ARG A 40 -21.24 -13.13 -12.39
N CYS A 41 -21.52 -11.94 -11.81
CA CYS A 41 -21.82 -11.83 -10.41
C CYS A 41 -23.15 -12.50 -10.05
N LEU A 42 -23.11 -13.41 -9.06
CA LEU A 42 -24.27 -14.19 -8.62
C LEU A 42 -25.24 -13.39 -7.74
N ARG A 43 -24.93 -12.14 -7.39
CA ARG A 43 -25.72 -11.28 -6.47
C ARG A 43 -26.12 -12.05 -5.20
N CYS A 44 -25.14 -12.61 -4.51
CA CYS A 44 -25.36 -13.50 -3.35
C CYS A 44 -26.12 -12.79 -2.23
N LYS A 45 -27.08 -13.47 -1.59
CA LYS A 45 -27.80 -12.95 -0.42
C LYS A 45 -26.87 -12.66 0.77
N ASN A 46 -25.84 -13.52 0.97
CA ASN A 46 -24.81 -13.36 1.98
C ASN A 46 -23.45 -13.25 1.27
N PRO A 47 -23.07 -12.07 0.81
CA PRO A 47 -21.88 -11.87 -0.03
C PRO A 47 -20.58 -11.95 0.79
N ARG A 48 -19.87 -13.08 0.68
CA ARG A 48 -18.57 -13.28 1.35
C ARG A 48 -17.54 -12.26 0.92
N CYS A 49 -17.61 -11.79 -0.32
CA CYS A 49 -16.71 -10.76 -0.86
C CYS A 49 -16.82 -9.44 -0.10
N VAL A 50 -18.01 -9.05 0.37
CA VAL A 50 -18.21 -7.86 1.21
C VAL A 50 -17.55 -8.06 2.58
N ALA A 51 -17.78 -9.20 3.22
CA ALA A 51 -17.20 -9.51 4.53
C ALA A 51 -15.67 -9.61 4.49
N ALA A 52 -15.09 -9.99 3.34
CA ALA A 52 -13.65 -10.08 3.13
C ALA A 52 -13.00 -8.75 2.69
N CYS A 53 -13.81 -7.71 2.42
CA CYS A 53 -13.28 -6.39 2.10
C CYS A 53 -13.03 -5.60 3.40
N PRO A 54 -11.79 -5.13 3.66
CA PRO A 54 -11.46 -4.41 4.90
C PRO A 54 -12.25 -3.11 5.13
N VAL A 55 -12.83 -2.53 4.07
CA VAL A 55 -13.70 -1.34 4.16
C VAL A 55 -15.17 -1.65 3.90
N GLY A 56 -15.52 -2.90 3.62
CA GLY A 56 -16.90 -3.36 3.50
C GLY A 56 -17.64 -2.87 2.27
N ILE A 57 -16.95 -2.65 1.12
CA ILE A 57 -17.60 -2.20 -0.12
C ILE A 57 -18.78 -3.11 -0.46
N ARG A 58 -19.94 -2.53 -0.77
CA ARG A 58 -21.16 -3.22 -1.22
C ARG A 58 -20.99 -3.77 -2.64
N ILE A 59 -20.10 -4.78 -2.77
CA ILE A 59 -19.62 -5.32 -4.05
C ILE A 59 -20.74 -5.80 -4.96
N PRO A 60 -21.75 -6.57 -4.52
CA PRO A 60 -22.85 -6.98 -5.40
C PRO A 60 -23.66 -5.80 -5.93
N ASP A 61 -23.78 -4.73 -5.16
CA ASP A 61 -24.63 -3.60 -5.50
C ASP A 61 -23.97 -2.73 -6.58
N PHE A 62 -22.68 -2.37 -6.43
CA PHE A 62 -21.99 -1.61 -7.47
C PHE A 62 -21.84 -2.42 -8.77
N ILE A 63 -21.60 -3.75 -8.67
CA ILE A 63 -21.53 -4.63 -9.85
C ILE A 63 -22.88 -4.71 -10.55
N ALA A 64 -23.99 -4.74 -9.80
CA ALA A 64 -25.32 -4.72 -10.37
C ALA A 64 -25.62 -3.41 -11.10
N ALA A 65 -25.29 -2.27 -10.49
CA ALA A 65 -25.44 -0.96 -11.10
C ALA A 65 -24.60 -0.81 -12.39
N LEU A 66 -23.34 -1.28 -12.35
CA LEU A 66 -22.46 -1.32 -13.50
C LEU A 66 -23.04 -2.18 -14.63
N HIS A 67 -23.49 -3.41 -14.33
CA HIS A 67 -24.08 -4.30 -15.34
C HIS A 67 -25.32 -3.73 -16.01
N GLU A 68 -26.09 -2.93 -15.28
CA GLU A 68 -27.30 -2.27 -15.75
C GLU A 68 -27.00 -0.91 -16.43
N GLY A 69 -25.74 -0.55 -16.63
CA GLY A 69 -25.30 0.69 -17.28
C GLY A 69 -25.42 1.95 -16.41
N ARG A 70 -25.73 1.80 -15.11
CA ARG A 70 -25.88 2.90 -14.15
C ARG A 70 -24.54 3.26 -13.50
N LEU A 71 -23.59 3.76 -14.31
CA LEU A 71 -22.21 3.98 -13.92
C LEU A 71 -22.04 4.98 -12.77
N GLN A 72 -22.83 6.08 -12.78
CA GLN A 72 -22.80 7.05 -11.69
C GLN A 72 -23.21 6.42 -10.36
N GLU A 73 -24.28 5.62 -10.35
CA GLU A 73 -24.73 4.91 -9.15
C GLU A 73 -23.68 3.90 -8.66
N ALA A 74 -23.04 3.16 -9.58
CA ALA A 74 -21.95 2.27 -9.22
C ALA A 74 -20.77 3.02 -8.55
N ALA A 75 -20.42 4.19 -9.07
CA ALA A 75 -19.39 5.06 -8.51
C ALA A 75 -19.78 5.62 -7.14
N ASP A 76 -21.04 6.01 -6.95
CA ASP A 76 -21.56 6.52 -5.69
C ASP A 76 -21.55 5.44 -4.61
N ILE A 77 -22.01 4.21 -4.94
CA ILE A 77 -21.97 3.05 -4.03
C ILE A 77 -20.55 2.78 -3.52
N ILE A 78 -19.57 2.73 -4.43
CA ILE A 78 -18.17 2.51 -4.01
C ILE A 78 -17.67 3.67 -3.14
N SER A 79 -18.03 4.91 -3.49
CA SER A 79 -17.51 6.12 -2.83
C SER A 79 -18.01 6.31 -1.39
N GLU A 80 -19.12 5.69 -1.02
CA GLU A 80 -19.60 5.67 0.37
C GLU A 80 -18.69 4.81 1.26
N ASP A 81 -18.10 3.76 0.70
CA ASP A 81 -17.30 2.77 1.43
C ASP A 81 -15.79 2.90 1.20
N SER A 82 -15.35 3.49 0.08
CA SER A 82 -13.95 3.66 -0.28
C SER A 82 -13.65 5.07 -0.78
N SER A 83 -12.63 5.72 -0.23
CA SER A 83 -12.16 7.03 -0.66
C SER A 83 -11.15 6.97 -1.81
N LEU A 84 -10.58 5.79 -2.12
CA LEU A 84 -9.50 5.60 -3.10
C LEU A 84 -9.78 4.40 -4.04
N PRO A 85 -10.93 4.34 -4.73
CA PRO A 85 -11.33 3.16 -5.49
C PRO A 85 -10.42 2.82 -6.68
N SER A 86 -9.95 3.81 -7.45
CA SER A 86 -9.04 3.59 -8.57
C SER A 86 -7.70 3.03 -8.13
N ILE A 87 -7.24 3.43 -6.93
CA ILE A 87 -6.02 2.92 -6.32
C ILE A 87 -6.26 1.48 -5.83
N CYS A 88 -7.32 1.24 -5.07
CA CYS A 88 -7.64 -0.08 -4.52
C CYS A 88 -7.84 -1.14 -5.62
N GLY A 89 -8.53 -0.80 -6.70
CA GLY A 89 -8.70 -1.69 -7.85
C GLY A 89 -7.39 -2.13 -8.51
N ARG A 90 -6.30 -1.33 -8.35
CA ARG A 90 -4.96 -1.63 -8.86
C ARG A 90 -4.09 -2.42 -7.88
N VAL A 91 -4.15 -2.11 -6.59
CA VAL A 91 -3.10 -2.55 -5.64
C VAL A 91 -3.58 -3.50 -4.54
N CYS A 92 -4.89 -3.67 -4.33
CA CYS A 92 -5.41 -4.64 -3.36
C CYS A 92 -4.99 -6.07 -3.71
N PRO A 93 -4.68 -6.92 -2.73
CA PRO A 93 -4.49 -8.35 -2.93
C PRO A 93 -5.85 -9.07 -2.99
N GLN A 94 -6.60 -8.82 -4.08
CA GLN A 94 -7.98 -9.31 -4.25
C GLN A 94 -8.08 -10.82 -4.14
N GLU A 95 -7.04 -11.55 -4.57
CA GLU A 95 -6.92 -13.01 -4.52
C GLU A 95 -6.99 -13.57 -3.09
N SER A 96 -6.63 -12.79 -2.08
CA SER A 96 -6.73 -13.15 -0.66
C SER A 96 -7.89 -12.46 0.08
N GLN A 97 -8.65 -11.61 -0.60
CA GLN A 97 -9.75 -10.81 -0.05
C GLN A 97 -11.07 -11.11 -0.79
N CYS A 98 -11.63 -10.10 -1.48
CA CYS A 98 -12.93 -10.19 -2.11
C CYS A 98 -13.02 -11.29 -3.18
N GLU A 99 -12.03 -11.41 -4.08
CA GLU A 99 -12.00 -12.44 -5.13
C GLU A 99 -11.74 -13.82 -4.53
N GLY A 100 -10.80 -13.95 -3.59
CA GLY A 100 -10.52 -15.21 -2.89
C GLY A 100 -11.72 -15.76 -2.10
N SER A 101 -12.63 -14.87 -1.69
CA SER A 101 -13.87 -15.23 -0.98
C SER A 101 -15.10 -15.37 -1.89
N CYS A 102 -14.96 -15.15 -3.18
CA CYS A 102 -16.05 -15.22 -4.15
C CYS A 102 -16.58 -16.65 -4.29
N ILE A 103 -17.89 -16.84 -4.10
CA ILE A 103 -18.54 -18.17 -4.18
C ILE A 103 -18.37 -18.79 -5.58
N LEU A 104 -18.35 -17.96 -6.62
CA LEU A 104 -18.13 -18.43 -7.99
C LEU A 104 -16.78 -19.14 -8.13
N GLY A 105 -15.75 -18.65 -7.40
CA GLY A 105 -14.40 -19.23 -7.37
C GLY A 105 -14.30 -20.67 -6.86
N ILE A 106 -15.35 -21.21 -6.20
CA ILE A 106 -15.37 -22.60 -5.73
C ILE A 106 -15.44 -23.61 -6.90
N LYS A 107 -16.10 -23.26 -7.99
CA LYS A 107 -16.33 -24.17 -9.15
C LYS A 107 -15.83 -23.59 -10.48
N SER A 108 -15.43 -22.34 -10.50
CA SER A 108 -14.89 -21.63 -11.67
C SER A 108 -13.97 -20.52 -11.20
N GLU A 109 -13.59 -19.61 -12.09
CA GLU A 109 -12.83 -18.42 -11.70
C GLU A 109 -13.72 -17.39 -10.97
N PRO A 110 -13.22 -16.73 -9.91
CA PRO A 110 -13.96 -15.67 -9.21
C PRO A 110 -14.26 -14.50 -10.16
N VAL A 111 -15.25 -13.69 -9.79
CA VAL A 111 -15.49 -12.40 -10.47
C VAL A 111 -14.27 -11.49 -10.25
N ALA A 112 -13.82 -10.79 -11.29
CA ALA A 112 -12.69 -9.85 -11.26
C ALA A 112 -13.08 -8.54 -10.56
N VAL A 113 -13.39 -8.62 -9.27
CA VAL A 113 -13.92 -7.50 -8.47
C VAL A 113 -12.99 -6.29 -8.52
N GLY A 114 -11.67 -6.50 -8.35
CA GLY A 114 -10.71 -5.39 -8.38
C GLY A 114 -10.63 -4.70 -9.75
N LYS A 115 -10.77 -5.45 -10.84
CA LYS A 115 -10.77 -4.86 -12.20
C LYS A 115 -12.06 -4.05 -12.47
N LEU A 116 -13.20 -4.52 -11.93
CA LEU A 116 -14.46 -3.76 -11.99
C LEU A 116 -14.43 -2.52 -11.09
N GLU A 117 -13.88 -2.62 -9.87
CA GLU A 117 -13.68 -1.47 -8.99
C GLU A 117 -12.77 -0.41 -9.65
N ARG A 118 -11.66 -0.86 -10.27
CA ARG A 118 -10.78 0.02 -11.05
C ARG A 118 -11.54 0.72 -12.18
N PHE A 119 -12.32 -0.03 -12.99
CA PHE A 119 -13.07 0.54 -14.10
C PHE A 119 -14.03 1.64 -13.64
N VAL A 120 -14.81 1.38 -12.59
CA VAL A 120 -15.78 2.36 -12.04
C VAL A 120 -15.04 3.55 -11.43
N GLY A 121 -13.95 3.32 -10.71
CA GLY A 121 -13.12 4.38 -10.13
C GLY A 121 -12.51 5.28 -11.20
N ASP A 122 -11.91 4.70 -12.24
CA ASP A 122 -11.31 5.44 -13.35
C ASP A 122 -12.39 6.23 -14.12
N TRP A 123 -13.54 5.62 -14.39
CA TRP A 123 -14.68 6.29 -14.99
C TRP A 123 -15.12 7.53 -14.18
N LYS A 124 -15.20 7.38 -12.85
CA LYS A 124 -15.52 8.50 -11.95
C LYS A 124 -14.51 9.63 -12.04
N LEU A 125 -13.21 9.29 -12.08
CA LEU A 125 -12.16 10.30 -12.23
C LEU A 125 -12.26 11.04 -13.56
N GLU A 126 -12.65 10.38 -14.64
CA GLU A 126 -12.75 10.97 -15.99
C GLU A 126 -13.99 11.86 -16.14
N HIS A 127 -15.14 11.42 -15.64
CA HIS A 127 -16.42 12.10 -15.86
C HIS A 127 -16.77 13.12 -14.77
N GLY A 128 -16.04 13.12 -13.67
CA GLY A 128 -16.31 13.97 -12.51
C GLY A 128 -17.56 13.51 -11.75
N ALA A 129 -17.41 13.22 -10.47
CA ALA A 129 -18.60 13.06 -9.63
C ALA A 129 -19.21 14.44 -9.34
N PRO A 130 -20.54 14.54 -9.21
CA PRO A 130 -21.11 15.66 -8.49
C PRO A 130 -20.44 15.73 -7.14
N VAL A 131 -19.83 16.86 -6.82
CA VAL A 131 -19.27 17.07 -5.49
C VAL A 131 -20.44 16.96 -4.52
N GLN A 132 -20.44 15.94 -3.67
CA GLN A 132 -21.41 15.90 -2.57
C GLN A 132 -21.30 17.24 -1.84
N PRO A 133 -22.41 17.93 -1.55
CA PRO A 133 -22.35 19.19 -0.85
C PRO A 133 -21.54 18.97 0.45
N ALA A 134 -20.59 19.89 0.71
CA ALA A 134 -19.81 19.83 1.94
C ALA A 134 -20.77 19.73 3.12
N ALA A 135 -20.50 18.79 4.00
CA ALA A 135 -21.32 18.63 5.21
C ALA A 135 -21.35 19.94 6.00
N VAL A 136 -22.47 20.21 6.65
CA VAL A 136 -22.58 21.39 7.54
C VAL A 136 -21.51 21.26 8.62
N ARG A 137 -20.66 22.28 8.73
CA ARG A 137 -19.56 22.29 9.72
C ARG A 137 -20.11 22.19 11.14
N ASN A 138 -19.58 21.27 11.92
CA ASN A 138 -19.95 21.05 13.33
C ASN A 138 -19.17 21.92 14.33
N GLY A 139 -18.26 22.77 13.82
CA GLY A 139 -17.41 23.66 14.64
C GLY A 139 -16.20 22.98 15.29
N ARG A 140 -15.97 21.71 15.06
CA ARG A 140 -14.89 20.91 15.64
C ARG A 140 -13.76 20.69 14.66
N LYS A 141 -12.52 20.52 15.17
CA LYS A 141 -11.30 20.38 14.39
C LYS A 141 -10.60 19.06 14.70
N VAL A 142 -10.10 18.38 13.68
CA VAL A 142 -9.26 17.18 13.84
C VAL A 142 -7.99 17.33 13.02
N ALA A 143 -6.84 17.08 13.66
CA ALA A 143 -5.55 17.00 12.99
C ALA A 143 -5.27 15.56 12.55
N VAL A 144 -4.75 15.38 11.35
CA VAL A 144 -4.34 14.07 10.79
C VAL A 144 -2.85 14.14 10.49
N ILE A 145 -2.07 13.22 11.02
CA ILE A 145 -0.62 13.14 10.83
C ILE A 145 -0.31 12.06 9.78
N GLY A 146 0.16 12.49 8.63
CA GLY A 146 0.47 11.66 7.47
C GLY A 146 -0.67 11.57 6.45
N SER A 147 -0.32 11.75 5.19
CA SER A 147 -1.22 11.74 4.02
C SER A 147 -1.26 10.40 3.29
N GLY A 148 -0.80 9.33 3.93
CA GLY A 148 -0.94 7.97 3.40
C GLY A 148 -2.40 7.48 3.41
N PRO A 149 -2.66 6.24 2.94
CA PRO A 149 -4.03 5.72 2.81
C PRO A 149 -4.87 5.80 4.10
N ALA A 150 -4.29 5.56 5.27
CA ALA A 150 -4.98 5.66 6.55
C ALA A 150 -5.42 7.11 6.85
N GLY A 151 -4.50 8.07 6.67
CA GLY A 151 -4.77 9.49 6.88
C GLY A 151 -5.81 10.04 5.92
N LEU A 152 -5.69 9.72 4.62
CA LEU A 152 -6.65 10.14 3.60
C LEU A 152 -8.06 9.60 3.88
N ALA A 153 -8.18 8.31 4.27
CA ALA A 153 -9.47 7.70 4.58
C ALA A 153 -10.09 8.31 5.86
N CYS A 154 -9.30 8.48 6.91
CA CYS A 154 -9.74 9.12 8.15
C CYS A 154 -10.21 10.57 7.90
N ALA A 155 -9.41 11.36 7.20
CA ALA A 155 -9.73 12.74 6.86
C ALA A 155 -10.99 12.87 6.01
N SER A 156 -11.15 11.98 5.03
CA SER A 156 -12.33 11.90 4.16
C SER A 156 -13.61 11.67 4.95
N ASP A 157 -13.61 10.66 5.83
CA ASP A 157 -14.79 10.30 6.62
C ASP A 157 -15.13 11.40 7.65
N LEU A 158 -14.13 11.97 8.33
CA LEU A 158 -14.33 13.09 9.26
C LEU A 158 -14.86 14.37 8.56
N ALA A 159 -14.35 14.67 7.36
CA ALA A 159 -14.86 15.81 6.58
C ALA A 159 -16.34 15.61 6.20
N ARG A 160 -16.76 14.39 5.83
CA ARG A 160 -18.15 14.03 5.58
C ARG A 160 -19.04 14.12 6.84
N MET A 161 -18.47 13.95 8.03
CA MET A 161 -19.16 14.13 9.32
C MET A 161 -19.22 15.60 9.76
N GLY A 162 -18.68 16.54 8.97
CA GLY A 162 -18.73 17.98 9.22
C GLY A 162 -17.56 18.55 10.01
N TYR A 163 -16.52 17.78 10.29
CA TYR A 163 -15.31 18.26 10.95
C TYR A 163 -14.49 19.19 10.02
N THR A 164 -13.78 20.14 10.61
CA THR A 164 -12.68 20.82 9.97
C THR A 164 -11.44 19.95 10.12
N VAL A 165 -10.93 19.42 9.01
CA VAL A 165 -9.81 18.48 9.03
C VAL A 165 -8.60 19.10 8.35
N LYS A 166 -7.43 18.94 8.96
CA LYS A 166 -6.14 19.30 8.37
C LYS A 166 -5.17 18.14 8.47
N ILE A 167 -4.59 17.77 7.34
CA ILE A 167 -3.54 16.76 7.23
C ILE A 167 -2.18 17.47 7.28
N PHE A 168 -1.27 16.97 8.12
CA PHE A 168 0.12 17.38 8.19
C PHE A 168 0.99 16.27 7.59
N GLU A 169 1.69 16.57 6.51
CA GLU A 169 2.53 15.62 5.77
C GLU A 169 4.01 16.02 5.87
N ALA A 170 4.85 15.06 6.20
CA ALA A 170 6.29 15.29 6.35
C ALA A 170 7.02 15.48 5.02
N LEU A 171 6.52 14.87 3.96
CA LEU A 171 7.09 14.96 2.61
C LEU A 171 6.52 16.17 1.84
N HIS A 172 7.21 16.55 0.78
CA HIS A 172 6.78 17.62 -0.14
C HIS A 172 5.65 17.17 -1.11
N LYS A 173 5.28 15.90 -1.10
CA LYS A 173 4.19 15.32 -1.90
C LYS A 173 3.25 14.52 -1.01
N VAL A 174 1.96 14.69 -1.28
CA VAL A 174 0.87 14.02 -0.59
C VAL A 174 0.69 12.60 -1.14
N GLY A 175 0.34 11.63 -0.28
CA GLY A 175 -0.01 10.27 -0.68
C GLY A 175 0.81 9.17 0.01
N GLY A 176 1.90 9.51 0.69
CA GLY A 176 2.73 8.53 1.40
C GLY A 176 3.22 7.42 0.45
N VAL A 177 3.05 6.16 0.87
CA VAL A 177 3.49 4.98 0.09
C VAL A 177 2.91 4.91 -1.32
N LEU A 178 1.77 5.53 -1.58
CA LEU A 178 1.16 5.60 -2.91
C LEU A 178 2.05 6.37 -3.90
N VAL A 179 2.84 7.30 -3.41
CA VAL A 179 3.72 8.16 -4.22
C VAL A 179 5.16 7.69 -4.17
N TYR A 180 5.72 7.43 -2.98
CA TYR A 180 7.14 7.06 -2.88
C TYR A 180 7.41 5.57 -3.10
N GLY A 181 6.47 4.68 -2.74
CA GLY A 181 6.74 3.23 -2.66
C GLY A 181 6.25 2.45 -3.86
N ILE A 182 5.00 2.63 -4.29
CA ILE A 182 4.41 1.86 -5.40
C ILE A 182 4.89 2.45 -6.74
N PRO A 183 5.43 1.64 -7.67
CA PRO A 183 5.96 2.16 -8.94
C PRO A 183 4.89 2.75 -9.88
N GLU A 184 5.33 3.67 -10.74
CA GLU A 184 4.50 4.32 -11.76
C GLU A 184 3.78 3.30 -12.66
N PHE A 185 4.48 2.25 -13.09
CA PHE A 185 3.94 1.20 -13.95
C PHE A 185 2.85 0.32 -13.30
N ARG A 186 2.65 0.41 -11.97
CA ARG A 186 1.55 -0.21 -11.23
C ARG A 186 0.48 0.79 -10.82
N LEU A 187 0.89 1.98 -10.44
CA LEU A 187 0.02 3.02 -9.90
C LEU A 187 0.47 4.40 -10.41
N PRO A 188 -0.11 4.89 -11.52
CA PRO A 188 0.21 6.20 -12.09
C PRO A 188 -0.03 7.34 -11.10
N LYS A 189 1.00 8.21 -10.90
CA LYS A 189 0.94 9.23 -9.86
C LYS A 189 0.01 10.39 -10.23
N GLU A 190 0.27 11.02 -11.39
CA GLU A 190 -0.51 12.19 -11.80
C GLU A 190 -1.92 11.81 -12.26
N ARG A 191 -2.03 10.73 -13.03
CA ARG A 191 -3.30 10.31 -13.62
C ARG A 191 -4.28 9.72 -12.60
N ILE A 192 -3.80 9.04 -11.57
CA ILE A 192 -4.62 8.32 -10.60
C ILE A 192 -4.45 8.89 -9.18
N VAL A 193 -3.24 8.84 -8.61
CA VAL A 193 -3.04 9.17 -7.19
C VAL A 193 -3.40 10.64 -6.90
N ALA A 194 -2.87 11.58 -7.68
CA ALA A 194 -3.15 13.00 -7.49
C ALA A 194 -4.64 13.32 -7.65
N ARG A 195 -5.31 12.67 -8.60
CA ARG A 195 -6.75 12.89 -8.84
C ARG A 195 -7.64 12.30 -7.75
N GLU A 196 -7.28 11.14 -7.19
CA GLU A 196 -7.98 10.57 -6.02
C GLU A 196 -7.80 11.47 -4.78
N ILE A 197 -6.58 11.97 -4.54
CA ILE A 197 -6.30 12.91 -3.45
C ILE A 197 -7.09 14.21 -3.63
N ALA A 198 -7.16 14.75 -4.83
CA ALA A 198 -7.96 15.92 -5.12
C ALA A 198 -9.47 15.74 -4.80
N GLN A 199 -10.01 14.51 -4.84
CA GLN A 199 -11.38 14.26 -4.36
C GLN A 199 -11.49 14.47 -2.85
N VAL A 200 -10.46 14.08 -2.08
CA VAL A 200 -10.42 14.29 -0.62
C VAL A 200 -10.33 15.80 -0.29
N GLU A 201 -9.50 16.54 -1.02
CA GLU A 201 -9.40 18.00 -0.85
C GLU A 201 -10.73 18.72 -1.16
N ARG A 202 -11.48 18.25 -2.17
CA ARG A 202 -12.83 18.78 -2.51
C ARG A 202 -13.85 18.62 -1.38
N LEU A 203 -13.66 17.70 -0.43
CA LEU A 203 -14.46 17.61 0.79
C LEU A 203 -14.13 18.73 1.79
N GLY A 204 -13.17 19.61 1.47
CA GLY A 204 -12.71 20.69 2.31
C GLY A 204 -11.66 20.28 3.36
N VAL A 205 -10.93 19.20 3.08
CA VAL A 205 -9.75 18.79 3.85
C VAL A 205 -8.58 19.71 3.49
N GLY A 206 -7.98 20.36 4.48
CA GLY A 206 -6.73 21.12 4.31
C GLY A 206 -5.54 20.17 4.36
N ILE A 207 -4.53 20.41 3.53
CA ILE A 207 -3.28 19.63 3.55
C ILE A 207 -2.11 20.59 3.62
N GLU A 208 -1.16 20.31 4.53
CA GLU A 208 0.08 21.05 4.66
C GLU A 208 1.26 20.07 4.57
N THR A 209 2.10 20.28 3.58
CA THR A 209 3.32 19.48 3.34
C THR A 209 4.53 20.10 4.07
N ASP A 210 5.63 19.34 4.11
CA ASP A 210 6.90 19.76 4.72
C ASP A 210 6.80 20.05 6.23
N VAL A 211 5.79 19.43 6.90
CA VAL A 211 5.56 19.54 8.35
C VAL A 211 5.86 18.23 9.04
N ILE A 212 6.95 18.20 9.79
CA ILE A 212 7.36 17.02 10.55
C ILE A 212 6.79 17.14 11.97
N VAL A 213 5.65 16.50 12.23
CA VAL A 213 5.07 16.44 13.59
C VAL A 213 6.03 15.70 14.53
N GLY A 214 6.27 16.29 15.69
CA GLY A 214 7.31 15.89 16.63
C GLY A 214 8.62 16.66 16.45
N ARG A 215 8.69 17.59 15.45
CA ARG A 215 9.82 18.51 15.23
C ARG A 215 9.36 19.95 14.99
N THR A 216 8.61 20.19 13.91
CA THR A 216 8.10 21.53 13.57
C THR A 216 6.88 21.91 14.37
N VAL A 217 6.05 20.95 14.70
CA VAL A 217 4.87 21.04 15.54
C VAL A 217 4.77 19.78 16.39
N THR A 218 4.23 19.86 17.60
CA THR A 218 4.04 18.71 18.48
C THR A 218 2.56 18.32 18.58
N ILE A 219 2.27 17.08 19.00
CA ILE A 219 0.89 16.65 19.25
C ILE A 219 0.26 17.50 20.37
N ASP A 220 1.05 17.85 21.40
CA ASP A 220 0.59 18.69 22.49
C ASP A 220 0.22 20.10 21.99
N SER A 221 1.06 20.73 21.15
CA SER A 221 0.73 22.05 20.59
C SER A 221 -0.51 22.00 19.67
N LEU A 222 -0.73 20.93 18.94
CA LEU A 222 -1.95 20.76 18.13
C LEU A 222 -3.20 20.72 19.01
N LEU A 223 -3.16 19.99 20.13
CA LEU A 223 -4.29 19.85 21.05
C LEU A 223 -4.50 21.12 21.90
N ASP A 224 -3.42 21.65 22.52
CA ASP A 224 -3.51 22.67 23.56
C ASP A 224 -3.46 24.08 22.99
N ASP A 225 -2.60 24.36 22.00
CA ASP A 225 -2.38 25.71 21.46
C ASP A 225 -3.24 25.98 20.22
N GLU A 226 -3.32 25.01 19.29
CA GLU A 226 -4.07 25.17 18.05
C GLU A 226 -5.55 24.76 18.17
N GLY A 227 -5.92 24.11 19.27
CA GLY A 227 -7.29 23.78 19.63
C GLY A 227 -7.93 22.71 18.74
N TYR A 228 -7.16 21.69 18.35
CA TYR A 228 -7.73 20.49 17.76
C TYR A 228 -8.40 19.64 18.83
N ASP A 229 -9.61 19.16 18.53
CA ASP A 229 -10.39 18.31 19.46
C ASP A 229 -9.83 16.89 19.56
N ALA A 230 -9.16 16.42 18.52
CA ALA A 230 -8.48 15.13 18.47
C ALA A 230 -7.37 15.12 17.40
N VAL A 231 -6.47 14.14 17.52
CA VAL A 231 -5.38 13.87 16.56
C VAL A 231 -5.46 12.42 16.08
N PHE A 232 -5.32 12.21 14.77
CA PHE A 232 -5.13 10.87 14.17
C PHE A 232 -3.71 10.70 13.66
N ILE A 233 -3.03 9.62 14.03
CA ILE A 233 -1.69 9.27 13.57
C ILE A 233 -1.78 8.18 12.50
N GLY A 234 -1.53 8.58 11.25
CA GLY A 234 -1.43 7.71 10.07
C GLY A 234 -0.05 7.80 9.41
N SER A 235 1.01 7.95 10.21
CA SER A 235 2.40 8.20 9.75
C SER A 235 3.06 7.01 9.03
N GLY A 236 2.40 5.84 9.02
CA GLY A 236 2.89 4.65 8.33
C GLY A 236 4.11 4.00 8.97
N ALA A 237 4.82 3.18 8.18
CA ALA A 237 6.04 2.48 8.56
C ALA A 237 7.07 2.62 7.44
N GLY A 238 7.96 3.60 7.56
CA GLY A 238 8.94 3.94 6.52
C GLY A 238 10.40 3.61 6.89
N LEU A 239 10.70 3.21 8.12
CA LEU A 239 12.05 2.91 8.55
C LEU A 239 12.46 1.50 8.09
N PRO A 240 13.45 1.37 7.17
CA PRO A 240 13.80 0.09 6.57
C PRO A 240 14.48 -0.85 7.58
N ARG A 241 14.33 -2.15 7.33
CA ARG A 241 15.04 -3.20 8.08
C ARG A 241 16.16 -3.80 7.25
N PHE A 242 17.26 -4.07 7.92
CA PHE A 242 18.42 -4.78 7.39
C PHE A 242 18.56 -6.13 8.09
N MET A 243 19.43 -7.00 7.57
CA MET A 243 19.67 -8.34 8.12
C MET A 243 20.61 -8.35 9.33
N GLY A 244 21.47 -7.32 9.42
CA GLY A 244 22.58 -7.28 10.38
C GLY A 244 23.75 -8.19 9.99
N ILE A 245 23.97 -8.41 8.69
CA ILE A 245 25.06 -9.22 8.15
C ILE A 245 26.27 -8.36 7.76
N PRO A 246 27.48 -8.94 7.74
CA PRO A 246 28.67 -8.22 7.29
C PRO A 246 28.50 -7.63 5.89
N GLY A 247 29.03 -6.42 5.68
CA GLY A 247 29.04 -5.75 4.38
C GLY A 247 27.79 -4.94 4.02
N GLU A 248 26.77 -4.87 4.89
CA GLU A 248 25.57 -4.06 4.64
C GLU A 248 25.82 -2.55 4.56
N ASN A 249 27.02 -2.09 4.94
CA ASN A 249 27.46 -0.69 4.84
C ASN A 249 28.27 -0.39 3.57
N LEU A 250 28.42 -1.34 2.66
CA LEU A 250 29.11 -1.13 1.39
C LEU A 250 28.29 -0.24 0.44
N ASN A 251 29.02 0.50 -0.41
CA ASN A 251 28.39 1.23 -1.52
C ASN A 251 27.72 0.25 -2.50
N GLY A 252 26.47 0.52 -2.84
CA GLY A 252 25.65 -0.40 -3.64
C GLY A 252 24.68 -1.24 -2.81
N VAL A 253 24.77 -1.19 -1.44
CA VAL A 253 23.69 -1.72 -0.58
C VAL A 253 22.70 -0.60 -0.28
N VAL A 254 21.44 -0.82 -0.61
CA VAL A 254 20.35 0.15 -0.38
C VAL A 254 19.11 -0.55 0.15
N SER A 255 18.27 0.18 0.87
CA SER A 255 16.94 -0.33 1.19
C SER A 255 16.01 -0.19 -0.01
N ALA A 256 15.00 -1.07 -0.11
CA ALA A 256 13.98 -0.95 -1.13
C ALA A 256 13.20 0.38 -1.01
N ASN A 257 12.99 0.88 0.22
CA ASN A 257 12.36 2.18 0.44
C ASN A 257 13.16 3.32 -0.19
N GLU A 258 14.47 3.36 0.03
CA GLU A 258 15.35 4.39 -0.57
C GLU A 258 15.34 4.27 -2.09
N PHE A 259 15.54 3.06 -2.61
CA PHE A 259 15.58 2.81 -4.06
C PHE A 259 14.28 3.22 -4.75
N LEU A 260 13.14 2.81 -4.20
CA LEU A 260 11.82 3.14 -4.75
C LEU A 260 11.47 4.63 -4.56
N THR A 261 11.87 5.26 -3.46
CA THR A 261 11.68 6.71 -3.27
C THR A 261 12.44 7.50 -4.35
N ARG A 262 13.69 7.13 -4.64
CA ARG A 262 14.46 7.77 -5.71
C ARG A 262 13.81 7.57 -7.08
N ALA A 263 13.35 6.35 -7.36
CA ALA A 263 12.68 6.05 -8.63
C ALA A 263 11.33 6.76 -8.76
N ASN A 264 10.44 6.63 -7.77
CA ASN A 264 9.04 7.05 -7.89
C ASN A 264 8.82 8.52 -7.52
N LEU A 265 9.18 8.92 -6.27
CA LEU A 265 8.94 10.27 -5.77
C LEU A 265 9.89 11.29 -6.40
N MET A 266 11.14 10.89 -6.61
CA MET A 266 12.20 11.75 -7.15
C MET A 266 12.45 11.53 -8.65
N HIS A 267 11.61 10.73 -9.31
CA HIS A 267 11.58 10.49 -10.77
C HIS A 267 12.90 10.07 -11.40
N ALA A 268 13.74 9.26 -10.69
CA ALA A 268 15.06 8.88 -11.19
C ALA A 268 15.05 8.08 -12.51
N TYR A 269 13.89 7.59 -12.95
CA TYR A 269 13.70 6.94 -14.26
C TYR A 269 13.52 7.95 -15.40
N ASP A 270 13.19 9.21 -15.11
CA ASP A 270 12.93 10.24 -16.10
C ASP A 270 14.17 11.13 -16.25
N LYS A 271 14.71 11.20 -17.46
CA LYS A 271 15.91 11.98 -17.80
C LYS A 271 15.75 13.50 -17.64
N ALA A 272 14.51 13.98 -17.44
CA ALA A 272 14.25 15.38 -17.12
C ALA A 272 14.61 15.75 -15.67
N TYR A 273 14.89 14.75 -14.82
CA TYR A 273 15.25 14.93 -13.41
C TYR A 273 16.70 14.50 -13.15
N ASP A 274 17.42 15.29 -12.36
CA ASP A 274 18.82 15.03 -11.99
C ASP A 274 18.95 14.11 -10.76
N THR A 275 17.96 13.25 -10.50
CA THR A 275 17.99 12.34 -9.36
C THR A 275 19.00 11.23 -9.56
N PRO A 276 20.05 11.13 -8.72
CA PRO A 276 21.05 10.08 -8.85
C PRO A 276 20.45 8.73 -8.42
N ILE A 277 20.57 7.72 -9.28
CA ILE A 277 20.27 6.33 -8.96
C ILE A 277 21.37 5.44 -9.56
N TYR A 278 21.90 4.54 -8.74
CA TYR A 278 22.88 3.56 -9.19
C TYR A 278 22.23 2.18 -9.21
N VAL A 279 22.27 1.52 -10.35
CA VAL A 279 21.70 0.18 -10.55
C VAL A 279 22.78 -0.85 -10.93
N GLY A 280 23.94 -0.44 -11.47
CA GLY A 280 24.95 -1.37 -11.99
C GLY A 280 24.40 -2.23 -13.14
N GLN A 281 25.05 -3.36 -13.40
CA GLN A 281 24.59 -4.34 -14.38
C GLN A 281 23.73 -5.45 -13.76
N ARG A 282 24.06 -5.86 -12.51
CA ARG A 282 23.42 -6.99 -11.81
C ARG A 282 22.89 -6.55 -10.46
N VAL A 283 21.60 -6.63 -10.31
CA VAL A 283 20.90 -6.27 -9.07
C VAL A 283 20.34 -7.52 -8.39
N VAL A 284 20.61 -7.67 -7.11
CA VAL A 284 19.96 -8.68 -6.25
C VAL A 284 19.04 -7.98 -5.28
N VAL A 285 17.75 -8.38 -5.29
CA VAL A 285 16.75 -7.94 -4.31
C VAL A 285 16.49 -9.04 -3.30
N VAL A 286 16.72 -8.74 -2.02
CA VAL A 286 16.53 -9.68 -0.92
C VAL A 286 15.14 -9.48 -0.32
N GLY A 287 14.25 -10.44 -0.54
CA GLY A 287 12.88 -10.41 -0.05
C GLY A 287 11.87 -11.03 -1.03
N GLY A 288 10.64 -11.26 -0.58
CA GLY A 288 9.60 -11.93 -1.38
C GLY A 288 8.22 -11.26 -1.31
N GLY A 289 8.12 -10.05 -0.74
CA GLY A 289 6.87 -9.29 -0.65
C GLY A 289 6.63 -8.38 -1.85
N ASN A 290 5.51 -7.64 -1.85
CA ASN A 290 5.18 -6.69 -2.91
C ASN A 290 6.28 -5.65 -3.14
N VAL A 291 6.91 -5.16 -2.07
CA VAL A 291 8.01 -4.20 -2.16
C VAL A 291 9.24 -4.79 -2.88
N ALA A 292 9.50 -6.11 -2.70
CA ALA A 292 10.56 -6.79 -3.43
C ALA A 292 10.24 -6.91 -4.92
N MET A 293 8.99 -7.23 -5.27
CA MET A 293 8.52 -7.26 -6.66
C MET A 293 8.62 -5.87 -7.30
N ASP A 294 8.21 -4.84 -6.58
CA ASP A 294 8.31 -3.44 -7.03
C ASP A 294 9.76 -3.02 -7.28
N ALA A 295 10.66 -3.32 -6.34
CA ALA A 295 12.08 -2.96 -6.45
C ALA A 295 12.78 -3.70 -7.60
N VAL A 296 12.57 -5.02 -7.73
CA VAL A 296 13.22 -5.81 -8.76
C VAL A 296 12.72 -5.47 -10.17
N ARG A 297 11.42 -5.21 -10.33
CA ARG A 297 10.82 -4.78 -11.60
C ARG A 297 11.25 -3.37 -11.98
N THR A 298 11.43 -2.49 -10.99
CA THR A 298 12.01 -1.15 -11.21
C THR A 298 13.47 -1.24 -11.65
N ALA A 299 14.31 -2.06 -10.98
CA ALA A 299 15.70 -2.27 -11.37
C ALA A 299 15.81 -2.82 -12.81
N LYS A 300 14.92 -3.75 -13.18
CA LYS A 300 14.86 -4.29 -14.56
C LYS A 300 14.60 -3.20 -15.58
N ARG A 301 13.63 -2.29 -15.31
CA ARG A 301 13.29 -1.16 -16.20
C ARG A 301 14.40 -0.12 -16.31
N LEU A 302 15.23 -0.01 -15.28
CA LEU A 302 16.43 0.84 -15.28
C LEU A 302 17.62 0.18 -15.97
N GLY A 303 17.45 -1.02 -16.54
CA GLY A 303 18.43 -1.68 -17.41
C GLY A 303 19.25 -2.79 -16.76
N ALA A 304 19.02 -3.13 -15.50
CA ALA A 304 19.79 -4.18 -14.81
C ALA A 304 19.28 -5.60 -15.13
N GLU A 305 20.21 -6.58 -15.04
CA GLU A 305 19.85 -7.97 -14.84
C GLU A 305 19.43 -8.15 -13.37
N ALA A 306 18.14 -8.44 -13.14
CA ALA A 306 17.58 -8.42 -11.81
C ALA A 306 17.23 -9.83 -11.29
N THR A 307 17.55 -10.08 -10.02
CA THR A 307 17.35 -11.37 -9.36
C THR A 307 16.69 -11.18 -8.00
N ILE A 308 15.63 -11.95 -7.71
CA ILE A 308 15.06 -12.09 -6.36
C ILE A 308 15.83 -13.19 -5.61
N VAL A 309 16.21 -12.91 -4.36
CA VAL A 309 16.69 -13.89 -3.39
C VAL A 309 15.67 -13.98 -2.25
N TYR A 310 15.15 -15.21 -2.02
CA TYR A 310 14.12 -15.43 -1.01
C TYR A 310 14.38 -16.74 -0.24
N ARG A 311 14.31 -16.65 1.09
CA ARG A 311 14.67 -17.74 2.01
C ARG A 311 13.66 -18.90 2.09
N ARG A 312 12.46 -18.75 1.50
CA ARG A 312 11.45 -19.82 1.41
C ARG A 312 11.19 -20.19 -0.04
N SER A 313 10.23 -21.11 -0.28
CA SER A 313 9.83 -21.47 -1.62
C SER A 313 8.85 -20.45 -2.23
N GLU A 314 8.52 -20.64 -3.47
CA GLU A 314 7.57 -19.76 -4.20
C GLU A 314 6.17 -19.78 -3.56
N LYS A 315 5.77 -20.90 -2.99
CA LYS A 315 4.45 -21.03 -2.33
C LYS A 315 4.30 -20.15 -1.09
N GLU A 316 5.40 -19.81 -0.44
CA GLU A 316 5.44 -18.94 0.72
C GLU A 316 5.69 -17.47 0.38
N LEU A 317 5.72 -17.09 -0.92
CA LEU A 317 5.83 -15.68 -1.32
C LEU A 317 4.62 -14.88 -0.81
N PRO A 318 4.82 -13.81 -0.03
CA PRO A 318 3.72 -12.97 0.44
C PRO A 318 3.30 -11.90 -0.60
N ALA A 319 4.00 -11.80 -1.72
CA ALA A 319 3.64 -10.89 -2.80
C ALA A 319 2.35 -11.35 -3.50
N ARG A 320 1.63 -10.41 -4.11
CA ARG A 320 0.48 -10.69 -4.97
C ARG A 320 0.88 -11.64 -6.12
N VAL A 321 0.02 -12.61 -6.38
CA VAL A 321 0.25 -13.61 -7.44
C VAL A 321 0.47 -12.94 -8.79
N GLU A 322 -0.33 -11.91 -9.12
CA GLU A 322 -0.22 -11.13 -10.35
C GLU A 322 1.17 -10.47 -10.48
N GLU A 323 1.71 -9.90 -9.40
CA GLU A 323 3.03 -9.25 -9.42
C GLU A 323 4.19 -10.23 -9.57
N VAL A 324 4.08 -11.43 -8.99
CA VAL A 324 5.05 -12.51 -9.18
C VAL A 324 5.02 -13.01 -10.62
N HIS A 325 3.83 -13.15 -11.21
CA HIS A 325 3.65 -13.54 -12.59
C HIS A 325 4.27 -12.53 -13.55
N HIS A 326 3.95 -11.23 -13.37
CA HIS A 326 4.53 -10.17 -14.16
C HIS A 326 6.07 -10.12 -14.05
N ALA A 327 6.62 -10.30 -12.85
CA ALA A 327 8.08 -10.32 -12.67
C ALA A 327 8.75 -11.46 -13.45
N LYS A 328 8.14 -12.65 -13.47
CA LYS A 328 8.63 -13.78 -14.25
C LYS A 328 8.57 -13.54 -15.76
N GLU A 329 7.46 -13.02 -16.25
CA GLU A 329 7.28 -12.70 -17.66
C GLU A 329 8.26 -11.61 -18.13
N GLU A 330 8.61 -10.66 -17.25
CA GLU A 330 9.62 -9.62 -17.50
C GLU A 330 11.07 -10.14 -17.45
N GLY A 331 11.26 -11.47 -17.26
CA GLY A 331 12.57 -12.13 -17.29
C GLY A 331 13.39 -11.96 -16.00
N ILE A 332 12.75 -11.66 -14.87
CA ILE A 332 13.40 -11.61 -13.56
C ILE A 332 13.73 -13.02 -13.09
N ARG A 333 14.95 -13.24 -12.61
CA ARG A 333 15.39 -14.51 -12.05
C ARG A 333 14.95 -14.64 -10.59
N PHE A 334 14.56 -15.85 -10.18
CA PHE A 334 14.16 -16.15 -8.81
C PHE A 334 15.09 -17.23 -8.21
N ARG A 335 15.79 -16.87 -7.15
CA ARG A 335 16.57 -17.77 -6.30
C ARG A 335 15.82 -18.00 -5.00
N MET A 336 14.95 -19.04 -5.03
CA MET A 336 14.22 -19.48 -3.84
C MET A 336 15.10 -20.31 -2.93
N LEU A 337 14.66 -20.53 -1.69
CA LEU A 337 15.38 -21.29 -0.67
C LEU A 337 16.84 -20.82 -0.52
N THR A 338 17.03 -19.50 -0.54
CA THR A 338 18.35 -18.86 -0.50
C THR A 338 18.32 -17.72 0.51
N ASN A 339 19.29 -17.72 1.43
CA ASN A 339 19.42 -16.68 2.44
C ASN A 339 20.82 -16.07 2.44
N PRO A 340 20.96 -14.75 2.34
CA PRO A 340 22.24 -14.05 2.44
C PRO A 340 22.88 -14.19 3.81
N THR A 341 24.21 -14.29 3.83
CA THR A 341 25.02 -14.33 5.06
C THR A 341 26.06 -13.22 5.13
N ALA A 342 26.48 -12.66 3.99
CA ALA A 342 27.36 -11.49 3.91
C ALA A 342 27.22 -10.81 2.56
N VAL A 343 27.41 -9.50 2.52
CA VAL A 343 27.63 -8.75 1.29
C VAL A 343 29.16 -8.64 1.07
N LEU A 344 29.62 -8.95 -0.12
CA LEU A 344 31.02 -8.93 -0.51
C LEU A 344 31.34 -7.62 -1.24
N GLY A 345 32.52 -7.07 -1.00
CA GLY A 345 32.96 -5.82 -1.60
C GLY A 345 34.40 -5.84 -2.05
N ASP A 346 34.72 -4.87 -2.90
CA ASP A 346 36.11 -4.60 -3.34
C ASP A 346 36.88 -3.72 -2.33
N GLU A 347 38.14 -3.46 -2.64
CA GLU A 347 39.04 -2.61 -1.83
C GLU A 347 38.56 -1.15 -1.74
N LYS A 348 37.68 -0.70 -2.67
CA LYS A 348 37.08 0.64 -2.69
C LYS A 348 35.77 0.72 -1.92
N GLY A 349 35.32 -0.41 -1.35
CA GLY A 349 34.07 -0.49 -0.59
C GLY A 349 32.82 -0.55 -1.46
N TRP A 350 32.90 -1.03 -2.71
CA TRP A 350 31.75 -1.28 -3.56
C TRP A 350 31.36 -2.75 -3.58
N VAL A 351 30.07 -3.02 -3.67
CA VAL A 351 29.50 -4.38 -3.76
C VAL A 351 30.05 -5.10 -5.01
N THR A 352 30.48 -6.34 -4.83
CA THR A 352 30.90 -7.26 -5.89
C THR A 352 30.11 -8.56 -5.90
N GLY A 353 29.45 -8.87 -4.78
CA GLY A 353 28.68 -10.11 -4.68
C GLY A 353 27.91 -10.23 -3.35
N LEU A 354 27.15 -11.31 -3.26
CA LEU A 354 26.36 -11.68 -2.11
C LEU A 354 26.66 -13.15 -1.75
N ARG A 355 27.18 -13.39 -0.56
CA ARG A 355 27.37 -14.75 -0.03
C ARG A 355 26.06 -15.24 0.55
N CYS A 356 25.65 -16.44 0.16
CA CYS A 356 24.38 -17.05 0.51
C CYS A 356 24.57 -18.48 0.99
N VAL A 357 23.54 -19.00 1.66
CA VAL A 357 23.36 -20.42 1.98
C VAL A 357 22.05 -20.92 1.39
N GLU A 358 22.01 -22.21 1.05
CA GLU A 358 20.74 -22.85 0.70
C GLU A 358 19.88 -23.07 1.97
N MET A 359 18.56 -23.02 1.78
CA MET A 359 17.58 -23.23 2.84
C MET A 359 16.74 -24.47 2.57
N GLU A 360 16.27 -25.10 3.63
CA GLU A 360 15.23 -26.13 3.62
C GLU A 360 13.98 -25.61 4.33
N LEU A 361 12.83 -26.21 4.04
CA LEU A 361 11.57 -25.85 4.68
C LEU A 361 11.27 -26.82 5.82
N GLY A 362 11.30 -26.31 7.04
CA GLY A 362 10.87 -26.97 8.27
C GLY A 362 9.35 -26.88 8.51
N GLU A 363 8.93 -26.94 9.77
CA GLU A 363 7.54 -26.83 10.18
C GLU A 363 6.97 -25.42 9.94
N PRO A 364 5.64 -25.29 9.81
CA PRO A 364 4.99 -23.99 9.69
C PRO A 364 5.23 -23.08 10.90
N ASP A 365 5.44 -21.79 10.66
CA ASP A 365 5.50 -20.75 11.70
C ASP A 365 4.07 -20.27 12.11
N GLU A 366 3.99 -19.30 13.04
CA GLU A 366 2.73 -18.71 13.51
C GLU A 366 1.87 -18.11 12.39
N SER A 367 2.47 -17.78 11.25
CA SER A 367 1.75 -17.28 10.06
C SER A 367 1.25 -18.39 9.13
N GLY A 368 1.49 -19.66 9.50
CA GLY A 368 1.16 -20.84 8.68
C GLY A 368 2.13 -21.10 7.52
N ARG A 369 3.21 -20.31 7.38
CA ARG A 369 4.23 -20.52 6.33
C ARG A 369 5.35 -21.39 6.89
N ARG A 370 5.88 -22.31 6.09
CA ARG A 370 6.97 -23.19 6.50
C ARG A 370 8.22 -22.38 6.85
N SER A 371 8.83 -22.71 8.01
CA SER A 371 10.01 -22.04 8.53
C SER A 371 11.24 -22.35 7.69
N PRO A 372 12.08 -21.36 7.35
CA PRO A 372 13.33 -21.63 6.64
C PRO A 372 14.41 -22.12 7.61
N VAL A 373 15.05 -23.23 7.27
CA VAL A 373 16.15 -23.85 8.03
C VAL A 373 17.40 -23.84 7.15
N VAL A 374 18.54 -23.46 7.71
CA VAL A 374 19.82 -23.44 6.99
C VAL A 374 20.27 -24.86 6.67
N LYS A 375 20.65 -25.10 5.42
CA LYS A 375 21.32 -26.32 4.99
C LYS A 375 22.84 -26.16 5.19
N GLU A 376 23.41 -26.90 6.13
CA GLU A 376 24.84 -26.80 6.46
C GLU A 376 25.73 -27.16 5.26
N GLY A 377 26.84 -26.44 5.10
CA GLY A 377 27.84 -26.68 4.05
C GLY A 377 27.35 -26.33 2.65
N SER A 378 26.33 -25.46 2.51
CA SER A 378 25.71 -25.06 1.24
C SER A 378 26.07 -23.63 0.82
N GLU A 379 27.17 -23.08 1.34
CA GLU A 379 27.61 -21.73 1.05
C GLU A 379 27.96 -21.57 -0.43
N PHE A 380 27.48 -20.45 -1.03
CA PHE A 380 27.81 -20.06 -2.41
C PHE A 380 27.73 -18.55 -2.58
N GLU A 381 28.23 -18.06 -3.69
CA GLU A 381 28.25 -16.63 -3.99
C GLU A 381 27.43 -16.31 -5.24
N ILE A 382 26.77 -15.15 -5.20
CA ILE A 382 26.03 -14.57 -6.33
C ILE A 382 26.74 -13.27 -6.66
N GLU A 383 27.29 -13.15 -7.86
CA GLU A 383 27.88 -11.90 -8.34
C GLU A 383 26.80 -10.83 -8.53
N CYS A 384 27.00 -9.65 -7.97
CA CYS A 384 26.11 -8.50 -8.12
C CYS A 384 26.85 -7.19 -7.86
N ASP A 385 26.31 -6.10 -8.39
CA ASP A 385 26.83 -4.75 -8.24
C ASP A 385 26.00 -3.94 -7.24
N VAL A 386 24.74 -4.35 -7.03
CA VAL A 386 23.78 -3.71 -6.10
C VAL A 386 22.99 -4.77 -5.35
N VAL A 387 22.81 -4.56 -4.05
CA VAL A 387 21.94 -5.34 -3.18
C VAL A 387 20.84 -4.44 -2.64
N ILE A 388 19.58 -4.78 -2.93
CA ILE A 388 18.40 -4.06 -2.43
C ILE A 388 17.73 -4.88 -1.33
N MET A 389 17.72 -4.34 -0.10
CA MET A 389 17.09 -4.98 1.06
C MET A 389 15.60 -4.67 1.10
N ALA A 390 14.75 -5.67 0.83
CA ALA A 390 13.28 -5.57 0.82
C ALA A 390 12.65 -6.42 1.95
N LEU A 391 13.12 -6.21 3.19
CA LEU A 391 12.83 -7.03 4.36
C LEU A 391 11.69 -6.49 5.24
N GLY A 392 10.94 -5.53 4.72
CA GLY A 392 9.90 -4.80 5.44
C GLY A 392 10.43 -3.58 6.17
N THR A 393 9.52 -2.91 6.85
CA THR A 393 9.75 -1.62 7.50
C THR A 393 9.15 -1.61 8.90
N SER A 394 9.53 -0.61 9.69
CA SER A 394 8.95 -0.30 11.00
C SER A 394 8.54 1.18 11.05
N PRO A 395 7.61 1.56 11.97
CA PRO A 395 7.27 2.95 12.21
C PRO A 395 8.47 3.77 12.67
N ASN A 396 8.48 5.06 12.31
CA ASN A 396 9.47 6.00 12.82
C ASN A 396 9.19 6.28 14.31
N PRO A 397 10.18 6.14 15.22
CA PRO A 397 9.97 6.34 16.66
C PRO A 397 9.75 7.81 17.08
N LEU A 398 9.88 8.77 16.16
CA LEU A 398 9.85 10.19 16.46
C LEU A 398 8.60 10.62 17.27
N LEU A 399 7.41 10.23 16.81
CA LEU A 399 6.15 10.63 17.46
C LEU A 399 6.04 10.09 18.89
N ALA A 400 6.39 8.82 19.10
CA ALA A 400 6.38 8.24 20.43
C ALA A 400 7.45 8.86 21.35
N ALA A 401 8.62 9.19 20.81
CA ALA A 401 9.70 9.82 21.57
C ALA A 401 9.42 11.28 21.95
N THR A 402 8.51 11.94 21.24
CA THR A 402 8.19 13.37 21.44
C THR A 402 6.79 13.62 22.01
N THR A 403 6.04 12.58 22.35
CA THR A 403 4.67 12.68 22.88
C THR A 403 4.55 11.89 24.17
N ALA A 404 4.44 12.58 25.30
CA ALA A 404 4.29 11.94 26.60
C ALA A 404 3.01 11.10 26.67
N GLY A 405 3.09 9.88 27.21
CA GLY A 405 1.96 8.98 27.33
C GLY A 405 1.54 8.24 26.07
N LEU A 406 2.26 8.40 24.95
CA LEU A 406 2.07 7.61 23.73
C LEU A 406 2.98 6.38 23.75
N GLU A 407 2.42 5.22 24.06
CA GLU A 407 3.17 3.97 24.17
C GLU A 407 3.34 3.25 22.84
N THR A 408 4.39 2.42 22.77
CA THR A 408 4.69 1.56 21.62
C THR A 408 4.92 0.11 22.05
N THR A 409 4.67 -0.79 21.13
CA THR A 409 5.01 -2.20 21.26
C THR A 409 6.54 -2.41 21.20
N ARG A 410 7.02 -3.60 21.53
CA ARG A 410 8.45 -3.97 21.37
C ARG A 410 8.95 -3.83 19.92
N ARG A 411 8.06 -3.84 18.94
CA ARG A 411 8.39 -3.68 17.52
C ARG A 411 8.38 -2.22 17.06
N GLY A 412 8.13 -1.26 17.95
CA GLY A 412 8.06 0.17 17.67
C GLY A 412 6.74 0.63 17.05
N CYS A 413 5.72 -0.23 16.98
CA CYS A 413 4.38 0.16 16.53
C CYS A 413 3.64 0.88 17.67
N ILE A 414 2.84 1.89 17.34
CA ILE A 414 2.01 2.61 18.33
C ILE A 414 0.98 1.64 18.91
N THR A 415 0.85 1.63 20.23
CA THR A 415 -0.17 0.84 20.94
C THR A 415 -1.53 1.53 20.78
N ALA A 416 -2.48 0.84 20.15
CA ALA A 416 -3.86 1.28 19.98
C ALA A 416 -4.82 0.10 20.13
N ASP A 417 -6.04 0.38 20.55
CA ASP A 417 -7.11 -0.62 20.60
C ASP A 417 -7.73 -0.88 19.21
N GLU A 418 -8.73 -1.74 19.14
CA GLU A 418 -9.43 -2.10 17.89
C GLU A 418 -10.13 -0.91 17.22
N ARG A 419 -10.39 0.16 17.96
CA ARG A 419 -11.00 1.40 17.50
C ARG A 419 -9.98 2.46 17.10
N GLY A 420 -8.69 2.17 17.28
CA GLY A 420 -7.58 3.05 17.01
C GLY A 420 -7.30 4.05 18.15
N ALA A 421 -7.93 3.94 19.31
CA ALA A 421 -7.62 4.78 20.46
C ALA A 421 -6.26 4.37 21.07
N THR A 422 -5.35 5.35 21.23
CA THR A 422 -4.02 5.12 21.81
C THR A 422 -4.04 5.27 23.33
N THR A 423 -2.89 5.05 23.98
CA THR A 423 -2.72 5.29 25.42
C THR A 423 -2.80 6.78 25.81
N ARG A 424 -2.67 7.69 24.84
CA ARG A 424 -2.80 9.15 25.05
C ARG A 424 -4.25 9.59 24.73
N PRO A 425 -5.02 10.14 25.68
CA PRO A 425 -6.38 10.63 25.45
C PRO A 425 -6.44 11.69 24.33
N GLY A 426 -7.43 11.56 23.43
CA GLY A 426 -7.58 12.46 22.28
C GLY A 426 -6.67 12.15 21.09
N VAL A 427 -5.80 11.14 21.22
CA VAL A 427 -4.90 10.71 20.17
C VAL A 427 -5.31 9.31 19.70
N PHE A 428 -5.50 9.18 18.39
CA PHE A 428 -5.87 7.95 17.71
C PHE A 428 -4.78 7.58 16.70
N ALA A 429 -4.66 6.32 16.36
CA ALA A 429 -3.69 5.84 15.38
C ALA A 429 -4.26 4.70 14.54
N GLY A 430 -3.72 4.53 13.32
CA GLY A 430 -4.13 3.44 12.45
C GLY A 430 -3.17 3.20 11.29
N GLY A 431 -3.42 2.12 10.54
CA GLY A 431 -2.58 1.66 9.45
C GLY A 431 -1.23 1.14 9.94
N ASP A 432 -0.21 1.25 9.08
CA ASP A 432 1.10 0.66 9.33
C ASP A 432 1.82 1.22 10.57
N ALA A 433 1.42 2.38 11.07
CA ALA A 433 1.92 2.93 12.33
C ALA A 433 1.56 2.05 13.54
N VAL A 434 0.46 1.29 13.45
CA VAL A 434 -0.04 0.39 14.51
C VAL A 434 0.26 -1.07 14.21
N THR A 435 0.03 -1.52 12.98
CA THR A 435 0.13 -2.94 12.61
C THR A 435 1.50 -3.36 12.07
N GLY A 436 2.36 -2.40 11.74
CA GLY A 436 3.48 -2.61 10.83
C GLY A 436 3.02 -2.63 9.37
N ALA A 437 3.96 -2.75 8.43
CA ALA A 437 3.67 -2.68 7.00
C ALA A 437 2.65 -3.75 6.56
N ALA A 438 1.54 -3.29 5.96
CA ALA A 438 0.44 -4.13 5.51
C ALA A 438 -0.02 -3.73 4.09
N THR A 439 -1.29 -3.46 3.88
CA THR A 439 -1.84 -3.10 2.57
C THR A 439 -2.58 -1.77 2.60
N VAL A 440 -2.70 -1.14 1.43
CA VAL A 440 -3.43 0.14 1.27
C VAL A 440 -4.84 0.04 1.86
N ILE A 441 -5.59 -1.01 1.51
CA ILE A 441 -6.98 -1.16 1.95
C ILE A 441 -7.13 -1.43 3.46
N LEU A 442 -6.19 -2.14 4.08
CA LEU A 442 -6.17 -2.34 5.54
C LEU A 442 -5.88 -1.03 6.27
N ALA A 443 -4.95 -0.24 5.75
CA ALA A 443 -4.66 1.09 6.29
C ALA A 443 -5.87 2.02 6.18
N MET A 444 -6.58 2.01 5.04
CA MET A 444 -7.83 2.75 4.86
C MET A 444 -8.90 2.30 5.86
N GLY A 445 -9.08 0.99 6.03
CA GLY A 445 -10.04 0.43 7.01
C GLY A 445 -9.77 0.90 8.43
N ALA A 446 -8.49 0.91 8.85
CA ALA A 446 -8.08 1.44 10.15
C ALA A 446 -8.38 2.95 10.28
N GLY A 447 -8.11 3.75 9.23
CA GLY A 447 -8.44 5.18 9.20
C GLY A 447 -9.94 5.44 9.36
N ARG A 448 -10.80 4.67 8.67
CA ARG A 448 -12.26 4.76 8.77
C ARG A 448 -12.77 4.35 10.15
N THR A 449 -12.20 3.31 10.75
CA THR A 449 -12.56 2.88 12.11
C THR A 449 -12.19 3.97 13.12
N ALA A 450 -11.00 4.54 13.01
CA ALA A 450 -10.56 5.63 13.87
C ALA A 450 -11.42 6.90 13.69
N ALA A 451 -11.85 7.23 12.47
CA ALA A 451 -12.73 8.39 12.24
C ALA A 451 -14.05 8.28 13.01
N LYS A 452 -14.67 7.10 13.06
CA LYS A 452 -15.87 6.84 13.86
C LYS A 452 -15.60 6.97 15.37
N ALA A 453 -14.47 6.44 15.83
CA ALA A 453 -14.08 6.52 17.23
C ALA A 453 -13.77 7.96 17.66
N ILE A 454 -13.14 8.76 16.80
CA ILE A 454 -12.90 10.19 17.00
C ILE A 454 -14.22 10.95 17.12
N ASP A 455 -15.18 10.68 16.23
CA ASP A 455 -16.51 11.33 16.27
C ASP A 455 -17.23 11.05 17.58
N GLU A 456 -17.24 9.81 18.05
CA GLU A 456 -17.82 9.45 19.34
C GLU A 456 -17.08 10.12 20.53
N TYR A 457 -15.74 10.12 20.50
CA TYR A 457 -14.93 10.76 21.53
C TYR A 457 -15.21 12.27 21.63
N VAL A 458 -15.20 12.98 20.50
CA VAL A 458 -15.46 14.43 20.49
C VAL A 458 -16.88 14.76 20.96
N LYS A 459 -17.88 13.98 20.53
CA LYS A 459 -19.27 14.15 20.98
C LYS A 459 -19.45 13.90 22.48
N SER A 460 -18.78 12.88 23.04
CA SER A 460 -18.87 12.59 24.48
C SER A 460 -18.30 13.73 25.32
N ARG A 461 -17.20 14.33 24.90
CA ARG A 461 -16.61 15.51 25.59
C ARG A 461 -17.50 16.75 25.51
N ALA A 462 -18.18 16.96 24.38
CA ALA A 462 -19.11 18.08 24.24
C ALA A 462 -20.34 17.96 25.16
N ASN A 463 -20.77 16.73 25.46
CA ASN A 463 -21.93 16.46 26.32
C ASN A 463 -21.58 16.34 27.82
N GLY A 464 -20.30 16.55 28.21
CA GLY A 464 -19.88 16.48 29.63
C GLY A 464 -19.92 15.09 30.25
N THR A 465 -20.01 14.04 29.43
CA THR A 465 -19.95 12.63 29.86
C THR A 465 -18.48 12.19 29.83
N HIS A 466 -17.83 12.17 30.99
CA HIS A 466 -16.49 11.60 31.20
C HIS A 466 -16.59 10.13 31.59
#